data_caf77c1c8e6a20fe018b519b842c89fc
#
_entry.id   caf77c1c8e6a20fe018b519b842c89fc
#
_cell.length_a   1.000
_cell.length_b   1.000
_cell.length_c   1.000
_cell.angle_alpha   90.00
_cell.angle_beta   90.00
_cell.angle_gamma   90.00
#
_symmetry.space_group_name_H-M   'P 1'
#
loop_
_entity.id
_entity.type
_entity.pdbx_description
1 polymer ?
#
loop_
_entity_poly.entity_id
_entity_poly.type
_entity_poly.pdbx_seq_one_letter_code
_entity_poly.pdbx_strand_id
1 'polypeptide(L)'
;MEVLQRLYPIGIQTFSEIREKNYLYIDKTEYVYRMTHFAKYVFLNRPRRFGKSLLTSTLHSYFSGRKDLFQGLAMERLEKEWIEYPVLHFDMSMAKHVDKERLERLLDFMLSDYERTFGLDTTAGDANLRLTRLIKCAYEKTGKKVVVLIDEYDAPLLDVVHEKENLGVLRNIMRNFYSPLKACDPYLKYVFLTGITKFSQLSIFSELNNIKNVSMDEPYAAICGITEDEMLTQMKEDMERLAAKLNISPEEVLLKLKGNYDGYHFTYPSPDLYNPFSLLNAFADGKFGSYWFGSGTPTYLIKMLEKFSVEPSEVGGKTAAVEDFDAPTETMSSITPLLYQSGYITIKGYDSELGLYTLDIPNKEVRVGLMRTLLPYYVSTPTEKTNTMVAYLSSDIRNDDMDSALRRLQTFLSTIPYCDNTRYEGHYQQMFYIIFSLLGSFVDVEVRTPRGRVDVVLRTKTTLYVMELKLDKTAGEAMEQINLKNYPERFALCGLPVVKVAINFDSERCTIGEWKLQTIDKW
;
A
#
# COMPACT_ATOMS: atom_id res chain seq x y z
N MET A 1 39.32 -7.48 -0.41
CA MET A 1 38.43 -7.40 -1.59
C MET A 1 37.28 -6.51 -1.19
N GLU A 2 37.12 -5.33 -1.80
CA GLU A 2 35.89 -4.56 -1.67
C GLU A 2 34.78 -5.44 -2.19
N VAL A 3 33.84 -5.80 -1.32
CA VAL A 3 32.62 -6.49 -1.72
C VAL A 3 31.88 -5.49 -2.62
N LEU A 4 31.85 -5.77 -3.92
CA LEU A 4 31.06 -4.97 -4.88
C LEU A 4 29.65 -4.82 -4.31
N GLN A 5 29.30 -3.59 -3.96
CA GLN A 5 28.00 -3.30 -3.37
C GLN A 5 26.93 -3.72 -4.37
N ARG A 6 26.03 -4.60 -3.97
CA ARG A 6 24.93 -5.06 -4.81
C ARG A 6 24.07 -3.86 -5.23
N LEU A 7 23.76 -3.75 -6.50
CA LEU A 7 22.96 -2.66 -7.04
C LEU A 7 21.47 -2.96 -6.87
N TYR A 8 20.75 -2.08 -6.18
CA TYR A 8 19.29 -2.17 -6.03
C TYR A 8 18.59 -1.31 -7.06
N PRO A 9 17.55 -1.79 -7.74
CA PRO A 9 16.82 -1.04 -8.78
C PRO A 9 15.84 -0.02 -8.18
N ILE A 10 16.33 0.86 -7.28
CA ILE A 10 15.49 1.87 -6.64
C ILE A 10 15.09 2.92 -7.67
N GLY A 11 13.77 3.02 -7.93
CA GLY A 11 13.23 3.94 -8.94
C GLY A 11 13.39 3.47 -10.39
N ILE A 12 14.00 2.29 -10.63
CA ILE A 12 14.12 1.70 -11.96
C ILE A 12 12.98 0.70 -12.15
N GLN A 13 12.18 0.91 -13.20
CA GLN A 13 11.07 0.03 -13.56
C GLN A 13 11.25 -0.64 -14.94
N THR A 14 12.36 -0.36 -15.61
CA THR A 14 12.67 -0.90 -16.93
C THR A 14 13.44 -2.22 -16.79
N PHE A 15 12.80 -3.33 -17.15
CA PHE A 15 13.37 -4.69 -17.01
C PHE A 15 14.70 -4.85 -17.76
N SER A 16 14.80 -4.35 -19.01
CA SER A 16 16.03 -4.41 -19.78
C SER A 16 17.19 -3.72 -19.07
N GLU A 17 16.96 -2.52 -18.51
CA GLU A 17 18.00 -1.80 -17.77
C GLU A 17 18.46 -2.58 -16.52
N ILE A 18 17.51 -3.18 -15.79
CA ILE A 18 17.83 -4.00 -14.61
C ILE A 18 18.73 -5.18 -15.00
N ARG A 19 18.40 -5.85 -16.09
CA ARG A 19 19.15 -7.04 -16.55
C ARG A 19 20.50 -6.68 -17.17
N GLU A 20 20.55 -5.67 -18.02
CA GLU A 20 21.76 -5.24 -18.72
C GLU A 20 22.81 -4.65 -17.76
N LYS A 21 22.36 -3.95 -16.70
CA LYS A 21 23.24 -3.35 -15.68
C LYS A 21 23.43 -4.23 -14.43
N ASN A 22 22.92 -5.46 -14.45
CA ASN A 22 23.08 -6.44 -13.36
C ASN A 22 22.58 -5.94 -11.98
N TYR A 23 21.45 -5.22 -11.97
CA TYR A 23 20.76 -4.92 -10.72
C TYR A 23 20.11 -6.17 -10.13
N LEU A 24 19.81 -6.15 -8.83
CA LEU A 24 19.02 -7.19 -8.19
C LEU A 24 17.66 -7.31 -8.89
N TYR A 25 17.32 -8.50 -9.35
CA TYR A 25 16.00 -8.85 -9.85
C TYR A 25 15.46 -10.07 -9.12
N ILE A 26 14.34 -9.93 -8.43
CA ILE A 26 13.62 -11.06 -7.83
C ILE A 26 12.80 -11.71 -8.95
N ASP A 27 13.13 -12.94 -9.27
CA ASP A 27 12.57 -13.62 -10.46
C ASP A 27 11.07 -13.92 -10.30
N LYS A 28 10.25 -13.21 -11.06
CA LYS A 28 8.81 -13.40 -11.18
C LYS A 28 8.40 -13.96 -12.56
N THR A 29 9.36 -14.37 -13.37
CA THR A 29 9.11 -14.72 -14.78
C THR A 29 8.33 -16.01 -14.96
N GLU A 30 8.29 -16.89 -13.95
CA GLU A 30 7.38 -18.05 -13.96
C GLU A 30 5.91 -17.61 -13.93
N TYR A 31 5.56 -16.60 -13.13
CA TYR A 31 4.21 -16.03 -13.11
C TYR A 31 3.86 -15.38 -14.45
N VAL A 32 4.82 -14.69 -15.07
CA VAL A 32 4.66 -14.08 -16.40
C VAL A 32 4.36 -15.16 -17.43
N TYR A 33 5.12 -16.25 -17.45
CA TYR A 33 4.89 -17.38 -18.36
C TYR A 33 3.49 -17.97 -18.19
N ARG A 34 3.13 -18.32 -16.97
CA ARG A 34 1.81 -18.88 -16.66
C ARG A 34 0.68 -17.94 -17.09
N MET A 35 0.78 -16.65 -16.75
CA MET A 35 -0.23 -15.64 -17.04
C MET A 35 -0.45 -15.45 -18.55
N THR A 36 0.62 -15.39 -19.34
CA THR A 36 0.57 -15.18 -20.79
C THR A 36 0.06 -16.40 -21.57
N HIS A 37 0.13 -17.60 -20.97
CA HIS A 37 -0.39 -18.85 -21.52
C HIS A 37 -1.79 -19.20 -21.02
N PHE A 38 -2.26 -18.55 -19.96
CA PHE A 38 -3.54 -18.86 -19.34
C PHE A 38 -4.71 -18.08 -19.96
N ALA A 39 -4.52 -16.77 -20.20
CA ALA A 39 -5.57 -15.90 -20.72
C ALA A 39 -5.02 -14.88 -21.71
N LYS A 40 -5.86 -14.50 -22.69
CA LYS A 40 -5.52 -13.49 -23.70
C LYS A 40 -5.67 -12.06 -23.18
N TYR A 41 -6.67 -11.82 -22.36
CA TYR A 41 -6.95 -10.51 -21.73
C TYR A 41 -6.80 -10.67 -20.24
N VAL A 42 -5.88 -9.93 -19.65
CA VAL A 42 -5.56 -10.00 -18.22
C VAL A 42 -5.60 -8.64 -17.58
N PHE A 43 -6.20 -8.59 -16.41
CA PHE A 43 -6.22 -7.43 -15.53
C PHE A 43 -5.56 -7.77 -14.20
N LEU A 44 -4.68 -6.87 -13.72
CA LEU A 44 -4.02 -6.96 -12.42
C LEU A 44 -4.01 -5.59 -11.74
N ASN A 45 -4.63 -5.47 -10.57
CA ASN A 45 -4.40 -4.32 -9.71
C ASN A 45 -3.50 -4.68 -8.53
N ARG A 46 -2.64 -3.75 -8.15
CA ARG A 46 -1.79 -3.80 -6.95
C ARG A 46 -1.56 -2.39 -6.42
N PRO A 47 -1.30 -2.20 -5.15
CA PRO A 47 -0.94 -0.90 -4.60
C PRO A 47 0.27 -0.27 -5.30
N ARG A 48 0.50 1.00 -5.07
CA ARG A 48 1.73 1.69 -5.53
C ARG A 48 2.97 1.00 -4.97
N ARG A 49 4.07 1.04 -5.73
CA ARG A 49 5.40 0.53 -5.33
C ARG A 49 5.50 -1.00 -5.18
N PHE A 50 4.55 -1.77 -5.73
CA PHE A 50 4.58 -3.24 -5.74
C PHE A 50 5.21 -3.86 -6.99
N GLY A 51 5.71 -3.07 -7.94
CA GLY A 51 6.42 -3.59 -9.12
C GLY A 51 5.54 -3.83 -10.35
N LYS A 52 4.34 -3.22 -10.44
CA LYS A 52 3.44 -3.31 -11.61
C LYS A 52 4.12 -2.89 -12.91
N SER A 53 4.74 -1.71 -12.92
CA SER A 53 5.41 -1.18 -14.12
C SER A 53 6.62 -2.03 -14.50
N LEU A 54 7.34 -2.62 -13.54
CA LEU A 54 8.39 -3.60 -13.82
C LEU A 54 7.81 -4.86 -14.47
N LEU A 55 6.67 -5.36 -13.99
CA LEU A 55 5.96 -6.49 -14.60
C LEU A 55 5.54 -6.17 -16.03
N THR A 56 4.99 -4.97 -16.28
CA THR A 56 4.62 -4.49 -17.63
C THR A 56 5.85 -4.41 -18.54
N SER A 57 6.99 -3.90 -18.04
CA SER A 57 8.26 -3.86 -18.76
C SER A 57 8.85 -5.26 -19.02
N THR A 58 8.65 -6.21 -18.09
CA THR A 58 9.04 -7.61 -18.29
C THR A 58 8.21 -8.25 -19.41
N LEU A 59 6.88 -8.03 -19.42
CA LEU A 59 5.98 -8.46 -20.50
C LEU A 59 6.39 -7.85 -21.84
N HIS A 60 6.72 -6.56 -21.86
CA HIS A 60 7.20 -5.88 -23.06
C HIS A 60 8.45 -6.58 -23.61
N SER A 61 9.46 -6.81 -22.78
CA SER A 61 10.70 -7.48 -23.18
C SER A 61 10.47 -8.93 -23.65
N TYR A 62 9.56 -9.65 -22.98
CA TYR A 62 9.18 -11.02 -23.38
C TYR A 62 8.55 -11.05 -24.76
N PHE A 63 7.52 -10.23 -25.00
CA PHE A 63 6.83 -10.19 -26.28
C PHE A 63 7.65 -9.53 -27.42
N SER A 64 8.66 -8.74 -27.08
CA SER A 64 9.67 -8.24 -28.05
C SER A 64 10.74 -9.27 -28.39
N GLY A 65 10.64 -10.52 -27.92
CA GLY A 65 11.55 -11.60 -28.25
C GLY A 65 12.96 -11.47 -27.64
N ARG A 66 13.16 -10.60 -26.62
CA ARG A 66 14.46 -10.32 -25.98
C ARG A 66 14.89 -11.47 -25.06
N LYS A 67 15.11 -12.67 -25.62
CA LYS A 67 15.57 -13.86 -24.89
C LYS A 67 16.82 -13.60 -24.04
N ASP A 68 17.72 -12.76 -24.53
CA ASP A 68 18.97 -12.38 -23.86
C ASP A 68 18.77 -11.85 -22.45
N LEU A 69 17.67 -11.12 -22.20
CA LEU A 69 17.35 -10.55 -20.90
C LEU A 69 16.85 -11.58 -19.87
N PHE A 70 16.40 -12.73 -20.33
CA PHE A 70 15.82 -13.79 -19.47
C PHE A 70 16.83 -14.87 -19.08
N GLN A 71 18.09 -14.74 -19.48
CA GLN A 71 19.13 -15.70 -19.15
C GLN A 71 19.24 -15.91 -17.63
N GLY A 72 19.18 -17.17 -17.19
CA GLY A 72 19.23 -17.56 -15.79
C GLY A 72 17.92 -17.42 -15.02
N LEU A 73 16.83 -16.94 -15.66
CA LEU A 73 15.51 -16.81 -15.06
C LEU A 73 14.61 -18.01 -15.40
N ALA A 74 13.53 -18.20 -14.64
CA ALA A 74 12.60 -19.30 -14.83
C ALA A 74 12.01 -19.36 -16.26
N MET A 75 11.70 -18.21 -16.85
CA MET A 75 11.18 -18.07 -18.21
C MET A 75 12.08 -18.71 -19.27
N GLU A 76 13.43 -18.65 -19.11
CA GLU A 76 14.37 -19.24 -20.08
C GLU A 76 14.15 -20.76 -20.23
N ARG A 77 13.78 -21.43 -19.14
CA ARG A 77 13.54 -22.89 -19.13
C ARG A 77 12.16 -23.24 -19.62
N LEU A 78 11.17 -22.36 -19.40
CA LEU A 78 9.77 -22.60 -19.70
C LEU A 78 9.42 -22.28 -21.15
N GLU A 79 9.93 -21.14 -21.66
CA GLU A 79 9.64 -20.67 -23.01
C GLU A 79 10.57 -21.33 -24.04
N LYS A 80 9.97 -21.86 -25.10
CA LYS A 80 10.73 -22.52 -26.20
C LYS A 80 10.71 -21.70 -27.48
N GLU A 81 9.65 -20.95 -27.70
CA GLU A 81 9.41 -20.20 -28.93
C GLU A 81 9.49 -18.69 -28.65
N TRP A 82 10.68 -18.13 -28.66
CA TRP A 82 10.90 -16.68 -28.45
C TRP A 82 10.46 -15.87 -29.66
N ILE A 83 9.14 -15.75 -29.83
CA ILE A 83 8.54 -15.04 -30.96
C ILE A 83 8.48 -13.55 -30.64
N GLU A 84 9.02 -12.72 -31.53
CA GLU A 84 8.88 -11.28 -31.49
C GLU A 84 7.50 -10.87 -32.01
N TYR A 85 6.74 -10.12 -31.22
CA TYR A 85 5.44 -9.54 -31.55
C TYR A 85 5.53 -8.01 -31.57
N PRO A 86 4.72 -7.29 -32.39
CA PRO A 86 4.56 -5.85 -32.24
C PRO A 86 3.89 -5.55 -30.90
N VAL A 87 4.53 -4.71 -30.07
CA VAL A 87 4.05 -4.34 -28.74
C VAL A 87 3.66 -2.85 -28.73
N LEU A 88 2.42 -2.57 -28.38
CA LEU A 88 1.92 -1.23 -28.10
C LEU A 88 1.81 -1.08 -26.58
N HIS A 89 2.64 -0.24 -25.99
CA HIS A 89 2.68 0.01 -24.56
C HIS A 89 2.24 1.45 -24.26
N PHE A 90 1.13 1.59 -23.52
CA PHE A 90 0.56 2.86 -23.12
C PHE A 90 0.72 3.05 -21.61
N ASP A 91 1.53 4.02 -21.21
CA ASP A 91 1.73 4.41 -19.81
C ASP A 91 0.85 5.63 -19.49
N MET A 92 -0.24 5.39 -18.73
CA MET A 92 -1.18 6.44 -18.35
C MET A 92 -0.73 7.26 -17.12
N SER A 93 0.44 6.98 -16.55
CA SER A 93 0.96 7.75 -15.41
C SER A 93 1.18 9.23 -15.69
N MET A 94 1.33 9.59 -16.97
CA MET A 94 1.43 10.98 -17.43
C MET A 94 0.11 11.75 -17.34
N ALA A 95 -1.03 11.06 -17.20
CA ALA A 95 -2.37 11.62 -17.18
C ALA A 95 -2.85 11.95 -15.77
N LYS A 96 -2.02 12.58 -14.94
CA LYS A 96 -2.39 13.04 -13.59
C LYS A 96 -2.92 14.47 -13.64
N HIS A 97 -3.94 14.74 -12.81
CA HIS A 97 -4.58 16.07 -12.70
C HIS A 97 -4.99 16.64 -14.06
N VAL A 98 -5.64 15.82 -14.87
CA VAL A 98 -6.03 16.20 -16.23
C VAL A 98 -7.49 16.66 -16.29
N ASP A 99 -7.73 17.62 -17.17
CA ASP A 99 -9.03 17.93 -17.75
C ASP A 99 -9.22 17.15 -19.06
N LYS A 100 -10.39 17.33 -19.68
CA LYS A 100 -10.75 16.69 -20.94
C LYS A 100 -9.69 16.96 -22.03
N GLU A 101 -9.36 18.22 -22.26
CA GLU A 101 -8.48 18.67 -23.33
C GLU A 101 -7.05 18.13 -23.16
N ARG A 102 -6.59 18.06 -21.92
CA ARG A 102 -5.25 17.54 -21.64
C ARG A 102 -5.18 16.03 -21.82
N LEU A 103 -6.24 15.30 -21.41
CA LEU A 103 -6.31 13.86 -21.63
C LEU A 103 -6.36 13.53 -23.13
N GLU A 104 -7.19 14.23 -23.91
CA GLU A 104 -7.28 14.05 -25.36
C GLU A 104 -5.92 14.32 -26.05
N ARG A 105 -5.21 15.39 -25.68
CA ARG A 105 -3.85 15.66 -26.19
C ARG A 105 -2.84 14.60 -25.83
N LEU A 106 -2.93 14.01 -24.62
CA LEU A 106 -2.02 12.94 -24.21
C LEU A 106 -2.26 11.67 -25.03
N LEU A 107 -3.52 11.28 -25.23
CA LEU A 107 -3.87 10.15 -26.09
C LEU A 107 -3.42 10.37 -27.53
N ASP A 108 -3.60 11.60 -28.06
CA ASP A 108 -3.11 12.00 -29.36
C ASP A 108 -1.60 11.85 -29.48
N PHE A 109 -0.83 12.34 -28.50
CA PHE A 109 0.63 12.21 -28.46
C PHE A 109 1.09 10.74 -28.49
N MET A 110 0.51 9.90 -27.63
CA MET A 110 0.90 8.48 -27.55
C MET A 110 0.55 7.72 -28.84
N LEU A 111 -0.61 7.97 -29.44
CA LEU A 111 -1.00 7.34 -30.69
C LEU A 111 -0.12 7.81 -31.85
N SER A 112 0.17 9.11 -31.94
CA SER A 112 0.99 9.69 -33.02
C SER A 112 2.42 9.13 -33.03
N ASP A 113 2.97 8.78 -31.89
CA ASP A 113 4.30 8.18 -31.80
C ASP A 113 4.33 6.79 -32.43
N TYR A 114 3.34 5.93 -32.11
CA TYR A 114 3.21 4.62 -32.72
C TYR A 114 2.79 4.70 -34.21
N GLU A 115 1.93 5.63 -34.58
CA GLU A 115 1.54 5.85 -35.98
C GLU A 115 2.76 6.14 -36.84
N ARG A 116 3.66 7.01 -36.38
CA ARG A 116 4.95 7.28 -37.05
C ARG A 116 5.82 6.02 -37.16
N THR A 117 5.93 5.24 -36.08
CA THR A 117 6.70 4.00 -36.06
C THR A 117 6.19 2.99 -37.09
N PHE A 118 4.87 2.89 -37.25
CA PHE A 118 4.24 2.03 -38.27
C PHE A 118 3.97 2.77 -39.60
N GLY A 119 4.55 3.95 -39.85
CA GLY A 119 4.44 4.69 -41.10
C GLY A 119 2.99 4.99 -41.51
N LEU A 120 2.17 5.29 -40.52
CA LEU A 120 0.83 5.84 -40.73
C LEU A 120 0.89 7.34 -40.69
N ASP A 121 0.09 8.00 -41.54
CA ASP A 121 -0.11 9.43 -41.42
C ASP A 121 -0.81 9.76 -40.10
N THR A 122 -0.22 10.69 -39.34
CA THR A 122 -0.84 11.22 -38.13
C THR A 122 -2.02 12.10 -38.52
N THR A 123 -3.21 11.53 -38.57
CA THR A 123 -4.43 12.27 -38.87
C THR A 123 -5.17 12.62 -37.59
N ALA A 124 -5.66 13.85 -37.53
CA ALA A 124 -6.62 14.23 -36.48
C ALA A 124 -7.84 13.29 -36.56
N GLY A 125 -8.29 12.77 -35.45
CA GLY A 125 -9.45 11.88 -35.39
C GLY A 125 -9.63 11.26 -33.99
N ASP A 126 -10.76 10.60 -33.82
CA ASP A 126 -11.10 9.97 -32.55
C ASP A 126 -10.06 8.90 -32.14
N ALA A 127 -9.61 8.96 -30.90
CA ALA A 127 -8.55 8.08 -30.38
C ALA A 127 -8.88 6.57 -30.54
N ASN A 128 -10.15 6.18 -30.46
CA ASN A 128 -10.59 4.81 -30.68
C ASN A 128 -10.41 4.34 -32.13
N LEU A 129 -10.73 5.20 -33.13
CA LEU A 129 -10.54 4.88 -34.54
C LEU A 129 -9.06 4.80 -34.89
N ARG A 130 -8.25 5.69 -34.35
CA ARG A 130 -6.79 5.69 -34.53
C ARG A 130 -6.16 4.42 -33.92
N LEU A 131 -6.53 4.04 -32.69
CA LEU A 131 -6.04 2.80 -32.08
C LEU A 131 -6.45 1.57 -32.89
N THR A 132 -7.69 1.53 -33.40
CA THR A 132 -8.15 0.46 -34.29
C THR A 132 -7.30 0.34 -35.55
N ARG A 133 -7.04 1.48 -36.21
CA ARG A 133 -6.21 1.54 -37.41
C ARG A 133 -4.77 1.12 -37.12
N LEU A 134 -4.22 1.58 -36.00
CA LEU A 134 -2.87 1.24 -35.56
C LEU A 134 -2.68 -0.26 -35.33
N ILE A 135 -3.61 -0.91 -34.60
CA ILE A 135 -3.56 -2.35 -34.36
C ILE A 135 -3.61 -3.14 -35.68
N LYS A 136 -4.50 -2.78 -36.59
CA LYS A 136 -4.60 -3.45 -37.90
C LYS A 136 -3.35 -3.28 -38.74
N CYS A 137 -2.83 -2.05 -38.82
CA CYS A 137 -1.62 -1.74 -39.58
C CYS A 137 -0.38 -2.47 -39.00
N ALA A 138 -0.22 -2.52 -37.67
CA ALA A 138 0.85 -3.26 -37.04
C ALA A 138 0.77 -4.76 -37.38
N TYR A 139 -0.43 -5.34 -37.35
CA TYR A 139 -0.66 -6.72 -37.77
C TYR A 139 -0.32 -6.95 -39.27
N GLU A 140 -0.81 -6.11 -40.16
CA GLU A 140 -0.59 -6.22 -41.60
C GLU A 140 0.90 -6.10 -41.97
N LYS A 141 1.63 -5.16 -41.33
CA LYS A 141 3.05 -4.92 -41.61
C LYS A 141 3.96 -6.03 -41.08
N THR A 142 3.64 -6.60 -39.92
CA THR A 142 4.48 -7.62 -39.28
C THR A 142 4.06 -9.05 -39.59
N GLY A 143 2.82 -9.28 -40.06
CA GLY A 143 2.21 -10.59 -40.19
C GLY A 143 1.97 -11.29 -38.85
N LYS A 144 2.14 -10.58 -37.73
CA LYS A 144 2.02 -11.12 -36.37
C LYS A 144 0.97 -10.36 -35.57
N LYS A 145 0.27 -11.08 -34.69
CA LYS A 145 -0.71 -10.48 -33.79
C LYS A 145 -0.05 -9.48 -32.85
N VAL A 146 -0.80 -8.43 -32.50
CA VAL A 146 -0.33 -7.31 -31.69
C VAL A 146 -0.51 -7.59 -30.20
N VAL A 147 0.46 -7.17 -29.41
CA VAL A 147 0.35 -7.15 -27.95
C VAL A 147 0.06 -5.72 -27.50
N VAL A 148 -0.90 -5.55 -26.59
CA VAL A 148 -1.25 -4.25 -26.00
C VAL A 148 -1.04 -4.30 -24.51
N LEU A 149 -0.18 -3.44 -24.00
CA LEU A 149 0.13 -3.30 -22.58
C LEU A 149 -0.28 -1.90 -22.11
N ILE A 150 -1.08 -1.82 -21.06
CA ILE A 150 -1.60 -0.57 -20.51
C ILE A 150 -1.22 -0.50 -19.04
N ASP A 151 -0.30 0.40 -18.71
CA ASP A 151 0.14 0.63 -17.33
C ASP A 151 -0.58 1.85 -16.73
N GLU A 152 -0.87 1.78 -15.43
CA GLU A 152 -1.61 2.79 -14.65
C GLU A 152 -2.90 3.25 -15.35
N TYR A 153 -3.70 2.29 -15.88
CA TYR A 153 -4.90 2.55 -16.68
C TYR A 153 -5.93 3.47 -16.01
N ASP A 154 -5.93 3.54 -14.69
CA ASP A 154 -6.84 4.28 -13.83
C ASP A 154 -6.30 5.66 -13.41
N ALA A 155 -5.03 5.99 -13.74
CA ALA A 155 -4.41 7.24 -13.32
C ALA A 155 -5.19 8.50 -13.74
N PRO A 156 -5.80 8.59 -14.95
CA PRO A 156 -6.60 9.76 -15.34
C PRO A 156 -7.85 9.97 -14.48
N LEU A 157 -8.34 8.92 -13.84
CA LEU A 157 -9.61 8.91 -13.09
C LEU A 157 -9.42 9.00 -11.58
N LEU A 158 -8.30 8.47 -11.08
CA LEU A 158 -8.08 8.31 -9.65
C LEU A 158 -7.98 9.66 -8.93
N ASP A 159 -7.29 10.63 -9.54
CA ASP A 159 -7.12 11.97 -8.93
C ASP A 159 -8.42 12.76 -8.86
N VAL A 160 -9.39 12.46 -9.73
CA VAL A 160 -10.70 13.15 -9.82
C VAL A 160 -11.87 12.31 -9.28
N VAL A 161 -11.59 11.20 -8.60
CA VAL A 161 -12.63 10.29 -8.08
C VAL A 161 -13.64 10.98 -7.13
N HIS A 162 -13.24 12.10 -6.55
CA HIS A 162 -14.07 12.94 -5.69
C HIS A 162 -14.91 14.01 -6.47
N GLU A 163 -14.66 14.19 -7.77
CA GLU A 163 -15.27 15.19 -8.67
C GLU A 163 -16.23 14.52 -9.65
N LYS A 164 -17.51 14.38 -9.27
CA LYS A 164 -18.49 13.58 -10.05
C LYS A 164 -18.61 13.96 -11.53
N GLU A 165 -18.62 15.26 -11.84
CA GLU A 165 -18.80 15.75 -13.23
C GLU A 165 -17.56 15.47 -14.07
N ASN A 166 -16.38 15.87 -13.59
CA ASN A 166 -15.10 15.65 -14.27
C ASN A 166 -14.82 14.15 -14.45
N LEU A 167 -15.02 13.35 -13.39
CA LEU A 167 -14.89 11.89 -13.44
C LEU A 167 -15.75 11.28 -14.56
N GLY A 168 -16.99 11.75 -14.73
CA GLY A 168 -17.90 11.25 -15.77
C GLY A 168 -17.37 11.51 -17.17
N VAL A 169 -16.82 12.71 -17.41
CA VAL A 169 -16.26 13.12 -18.72
C VAL A 169 -15.00 12.28 -19.03
N LEU A 170 -14.04 12.25 -18.12
CA LEU A 170 -12.77 11.54 -18.33
C LEU A 170 -13.00 10.03 -18.49
N ARG A 171 -13.92 9.46 -17.72
CA ARG A 171 -14.32 8.05 -17.84
C ARG A 171 -14.85 7.73 -19.24
N ASN A 172 -15.69 8.60 -19.84
CA ASN A 172 -16.19 8.37 -21.18
C ASN A 172 -15.08 8.41 -22.24
N ILE A 173 -14.11 9.31 -22.11
CA ILE A 173 -12.94 9.37 -23.00
C ILE A 173 -12.13 8.06 -22.90
N MET A 174 -11.81 7.62 -21.69
CA MET A 174 -11.05 6.38 -21.48
C MET A 174 -11.82 5.15 -21.96
N ARG A 175 -13.14 5.11 -21.72
CA ARG A 175 -14.01 4.06 -22.27
C ARG A 175 -13.91 3.96 -23.78
N ASN A 176 -14.02 5.08 -24.48
CA ASN A 176 -13.91 5.12 -25.94
C ASN A 176 -12.51 4.66 -26.38
N PHE A 177 -11.45 5.11 -25.71
CA PHE A 177 -10.08 4.73 -26.03
C PHE A 177 -9.84 3.23 -25.91
N TYR A 178 -10.42 2.54 -24.92
CA TYR A 178 -10.23 1.10 -24.72
C TYR A 178 -11.20 0.23 -25.56
N SER A 179 -12.28 0.78 -26.10
CA SER A 179 -13.30 0.02 -26.84
C SER A 179 -12.76 -0.80 -28.03
N PRO A 180 -11.71 -0.36 -28.79
CA PRO A 180 -11.11 -1.11 -29.88
C PRO A 180 -10.53 -2.47 -29.47
N LEU A 181 -10.14 -2.66 -28.22
CA LEU A 181 -9.52 -3.91 -27.77
C LEU A 181 -10.44 -5.11 -27.97
N LYS A 182 -11.76 -4.93 -27.86
CA LYS A 182 -12.74 -5.98 -28.20
C LYS A 182 -12.91 -6.18 -29.70
N ALA A 183 -13.08 -5.06 -30.42
CA ALA A 183 -13.32 -5.09 -31.87
C ALA A 183 -12.10 -5.64 -32.64
N CYS A 184 -10.89 -5.46 -32.12
CA CYS A 184 -9.64 -5.93 -32.71
C CYS A 184 -9.22 -7.32 -32.22
N ASP A 185 -10.07 -8.09 -31.54
CA ASP A 185 -9.73 -9.43 -31.02
C ASP A 185 -8.99 -10.34 -32.02
N PRO A 186 -9.38 -10.46 -33.30
CA PRO A 186 -8.67 -11.32 -34.25
C PRO A 186 -7.20 -10.94 -34.48
N TYR A 187 -6.85 -9.66 -34.28
CA TYR A 187 -5.53 -9.08 -34.51
C TYR A 187 -4.65 -9.08 -33.26
N LEU A 188 -5.22 -9.36 -32.06
CA LEU A 188 -4.51 -9.29 -30.78
C LEU A 188 -3.95 -10.65 -30.35
N LYS A 189 -2.73 -10.68 -29.87
CA LYS A 189 -2.06 -11.81 -29.22
C LYS A 189 -2.36 -11.83 -27.73
N TYR A 190 -2.17 -10.67 -27.08
CA TYR A 190 -2.28 -10.52 -25.63
C TYR A 190 -2.62 -9.08 -25.27
N VAL A 191 -3.41 -8.89 -24.23
CA VAL A 191 -3.77 -7.59 -23.68
C VAL A 191 -3.59 -7.63 -22.17
N PHE A 192 -2.80 -6.71 -21.64
CA PHE A 192 -2.57 -6.58 -20.21
C PHE A 192 -2.91 -5.17 -19.75
N LEU A 193 -3.74 -5.08 -18.71
CA LEU A 193 -4.06 -3.83 -18.06
C LEU A 193 -3.65 -3.91 -16.59
N THR A 194 -2.98 -2.86 -16.10
CA THR A 194 -2.66 -2.77 -14.69
C THR A 194 -2.86 -1.37 -14.15
N GLY A 195 -3.20 -1.27 -12.86
CA GLY A 195 -3.45 -0.04 -12.15
C GLY A 195 -3.50 -0.24 -10.64
N ILE A 196 -3.96 0.77 -9.93
CA ILE A 196 -4.12 0.74 -8.48
C ILE A 196 -5.52 0.25 -8.13
N THR A 197 -6.54 0.84 -8.74
CA THR A 197 -7.94 0.65 -8.40
C THR A 197 -8.71 -0.07 -9.50
N LYS A 198 -9.91 -0.53 -9.17
CA LYS A 198 -10.82 -1.18 -10.10
C LYS A 198 -11.93 -0.21 -10.49
N PHE A 199 -12.02 0.13 -11.77
CA PHE A 199 -13.10 0.93 -12.35
C PHE A 199 -13.96 0.05 -13.25
N SER A 200 -15.12 -0.40 -12.78
CA SER A 200 -15.98 -1.34 -13.52
C SER A 200 -16.75 -0.68 -14.67
N GLN A 201 -17.05 0.60 -14.54
CA GLN A 201 -17.84 1.34 -15.53
C GLN A 201 -17.01 1.93 -16.68
N LEU A 202 -15.70 1.75 -16.64
CA LEU A 202 -14.92 1.79 -17.86
C LEU A 202 -15.30 0.56 -18.65
N SER A 203 -16.34 0.49 -19.40
CA SER A 203 -16.87 -0.65 -20.19
C SER A 203 -15.85 -1.71 -20.64
N ILE A 204 -14.56 -1.54 -20.30
CA ILE A 204 -13.53 -2.55 -20.47
C ILE A 204 -13.98 -3.88 -19.83
N PHE A 205 -14.55 -3.81 -18.61
CA PHE A 205 -15.02 -5.01 -17.91
C PHE A 205 -16.42 -5.45 -18.34
N SER A 206 -17.27 -4.55 -18.85
CA SER A 206 -18.59 -4.90 -19.38
C SER A 206 -18.58 -5.20 -20.87
N GLU A 207 -17.69 -4.60 -21.64
CA GLU A 207 -17.52 -4.87 -23.07
C GLU A 207 -16.47 -5.95 -23.34
N LEU A 208 -15.41 -6.01 -22.53
CA LEU A 208 -14.45 -7.12 -22.51
C LEU A 208 -14.85 -8.11 -21.38
N ASN A 209 -16.02 -8.72 -21.48
CA ASN A 209 -16.49 -9.74 -20.56
C ASN A 209 -15.59 -11.00 -20.50
N ASN A 210 -14.56 -11.06 -21.34
CA ASN A 210 -13.51 -12.07 -21.39
C ASN A 210 -12.20 -11.66 -20.68
N ILE A 211 -12.13 -10.48 -20.02
CA ILE A 211 -10.97 -10.13 -19.19
C ILE A 211 -10.91 -11.03 -17.95
N LYS A 212 -9.79 -11.71 -17.79
CA LYS A 212 -9.47 -12.43 -16.57
C LYS A 212 -8.83 -11.48 -15.56
N ASN A 213 -9.56 -11.18 -14.48
CA ASN A 213 -9.01 -10.48 -13.33
C ASN A 213 -8.22 -11.49 -12.47
N VAL A 214 -6.90 -11.30 -12.38
CA VAL A 214 -5.99 -12.16 -11.60
C VAL A 214 -5.59 -11.55 -10.27
N SER A 215 -6.18 -10.43 -9.90
CA SER A 215 -5.76 -9.66 -8.72
C SER A 215 -5.94 -10.43 -7.41
N MET A 216 -6.99 -11.25 -7.30
CA MET A 216 -7.26 -12.09 -6.13
C MET A 216 -7.09 -13.59 -6.43
N ASP A 217 -6.55 -13.97 -7.59
CA ASP A 217 -6.29 -15.36 -7.90
C ASP A 217 -5.06 -15.86 -7.14
N GLU A 218 -5.21 -16.95 -6.37
CA GLU A 218 -4.15 -17.54 -5.55
C GLU A 218 -2.85 -17.83 -6.32
N PRO A 219 -2.88 -18.42 -7.56
CA PRO A 219 -1.66 -18.66 -8.33
C PRO A 219 -0.85 -17.40 -8.67
N TYR A 220 -1.44 -16.22 -8.58
CA TYR A 220 -0.82 -14.92 -8.89
C TYR A 220 -0.68 -14.01 -7.66
N ALA A 221 -0.89 -14.54 -6.45
CA ALA A 221 -0.79 -13.76 -5.21
C ALA A 221 0.55 -13.04 -5.09
N ALA A 222 1.65 -13.73 -5.40
CA ALA A 222 3.02 -13.24 -5.27
C ALA A 222 3.65 -12.74 -6.60
N ILE A 223 2.87 -12.51 -7.65
CA ILE A 223 3.37 -11.98 -8.94
C ILE A 223 4.03 -10.60 -8.79
N CYS A 224 3.54 -9.81 -7.84
CA CYS A 224 4.12 -8.55 -7.39
C CYS A 224 4.35 -8.63 -5.88
N GLY A 225 5.34 -7.93 -5.37
CA GLY A 225 5.77 -8.05 -3.98
C GLY A 225 6.96 -9.03 -3.85
N ILE A 226 7.48 -9.14 -2.64
CA ILE A 226 8.57 -10.07 -2.31
C ILE A 226 8.10 -10.94 -1.16
N THR A 227 8.19 -12.27 -1.31
CA THR A 227 7.89 -13.22 -0.22
C THR A 227 9.07 -13.34 0.74
N GLU A 228 8.82 -13.83 1.95
CA GLU A 228 9.90 -14.12 2.91
C GLU A 228 10.89 -15.14 2.35
N ASP A 229 10.41 -16.19 1.68
CA ASP A 229 11.27 -17.20 1.06
C ASP A 229 12.19 -16.61 -0.02
N GLU A 230 11.66 -15.76 -0.89
CA GLU A 230 12.44 -15.04 -1.89
C GLU A 230 13.50 -14.12 -1.26
N MET A 231 13.14 -13.44 -0.16
CA MET A 231 14.08 -12.59 0.57
C MET A 231 15.18 -13.41 1.24
N LEU A 232 14.82 -14.50 1.93
CA LEU A 232 15.77 -15.37 2.62
C LEU A 232 16.72 -16.10 1.66
N THR A 233 16.26 -16.44 0.47
CA THR A 233 17.06 -17.15 -0.55
C THR A 233 17.90 -16.21 -1.40
N GLN A 234 17.35 -15.08 -1.84
CA GLN A 234 18.00 -14.20 -2.81
C GLN A 234 18.66 -12.96 -2.18
N MET A 235 18.33 -12.61 -0.93
CA MET A 235 18.78 -11.40 -0.24
C MET A 235 19.42 -11.70 1.13
N LYS A 236 19.87 -12.95 1.36
CA LYS A 236 20.48 -13.35 2.64
C LYS A 236 21.70 -12.49 3.01
N GLU A 237 22.60 -12.26 2.06
CA GLU A 237 23.79 -11.43 2.28
C GLU A 237 23.44 -9.96 2.60
N ASP A 238 22.32 -9.48 2.03
CA ASP A 238 21.80 -8.14 2.30
C ASP A 238 21.32 -8.00 3.73
N MET A 239 20.64 -9.04 4.25
CA MET A 239 20.23 -9.13 5.65
C MET A 239 21.43 -9.17 6.59
N GLU A 240 22.44 -9.98 6.29
CA GLU A 240 23.66 -10.08 7.09
C GLU A 240 24.40 -8.73 7.15
N ARG A 241 24.50 -8.02 6.02
CA ARG A 241 25.07 -6.66 5.99
C ARG A 241 24.28 -5.66 6.82
N LEU A 242 22.96 -5.71 6.75
CA LEU A 242 22.08 -4.83 7.54
C LEU A 242 22.24 -5.13 9.04
N ALA A 243 22.31 -6.43 9.42
CA ALA A 243 22.54 -6.87 10.79
C ALA A 243 23.88 -6.35 11.34
N ALA A 244 24.97 -6.51 10.57
CA ALA A 244 26.28 -6.01 10.95
C ALA A 244 26.30 -4.48 11.10
N LYS A 245 25.66 -3.74 10.17
CA LYS A 245 25.61 -2.25 10.21
C LYS A 245 24.83 -1.74 11.42
N LEU A 246 23.76 -2.44 11.82
CA LEU A 246 22.91 -2.05 12.94
C LEU A 246 23.38 -2.64 14.29
N ASN A 247 24.40 -3.49 14.27
CA ASN A 247 24.89 -4.22 15.44
C ASN A 247 23.78 -5.01 16.17
N ILE A 248 22.99 -5.77 15.39
CA ILE A 248 21.91 -6.66 15.87
C ILE A 248 22.02 -8.01 15.17
N SER A 249 21.28 -9.02 15.65
CA SER A 249 21.31 -10.34 15.01
C SER A 249 20.50 -10.36 13.70
N PRO A 250 20.79 -11.29 12.75
CA PRO A 250 19.98 -11.49 11.56
C PRO A 250 18.51 -11.80 11.85
N GLU A 251 18.22 -12.53 12.93
CA GLU A 251 16.87 -12.83 13.38
C GLU A 251 16.13 -11.56 13.83
N GLU A 252 16.84 -10.67 14.54
CA GLU A 252 16.26 -9.36 14.92
C GLU A 252 16.02 -8.48 13.71
N VAL A 253 16.91 -8.54 12.69
CA VAL A 253 16.67 -7.85 11.39
C VAL A 253 15.41 -8.39 10.73
N LEU A 254 15.25 -9.71 10.65
CA LEU A 254 14.08 -10.34 10.05
C LEU A 254 12.79 -9.90 10.75
N LEU A 255 12.74 -9.94 12.08
CA LEU A 255 11.58 -9.48 12.85
C LEU A 255 11.25 -8.00 12.59
N LYS A 256 12.29 -7.15 12.51
CA LYS A 256 12.10 -5.72 12.19
C LYS A 256 11.64 -5.50 10.75
N LEU A 257 12.17 -6.24 9.77
CA LEU A 257 11.70 -6.17 8.37
C LEU A 257 10.24 -6.60 8.28
N LYS A 258 9.86 -7.71 8.92
CA LYS A 258 8.47 -8.17 9.01
C LYS A 258 7.56 -7.10 9.59
N GLY A 259 7.86 -6.61 10.76
CA GLY A 259 7.03 -5.61 11.42
C GLY A 259 6.89 -4.30 10.65
N ASN A 260 7.90 -3.91 9.88
CA ASN A 260 7.89 -2.63 9.16
C ASN A 260 7.31 -2.71 7.74
N TYR A 261 7.60 -3.78 6.95
CA TYR A 261 7.39 -3.76 5.49
C TYR A 261 6.61 -4.94 4.95
N ASP A 262 6.37 -5.98 5.77
CA ASP A 262 5.66 -7.22 5.41
C ASP A 262 4.14 -7.10 5.66
N GLY A 263 3.45 -8.23 5.51
CA GLY A 263 2.08 -8.42 5.95
C GLY A 263 1.01 -8.05 4.95
N TYR A 264 1.36 -7.84 3.67
CA TYR A 264 0.37 -7.68 2.61
C TYR A 264 -0.12 -9.03 2.10
N HIS A 265 -1.45 -9.15 1.95
CA HIS A 265 -2.12 -10.26 1.25
C HIS A 265 -3.11 -9.70 0.24
N PHE A 266 -3.11 -10.26 -0.96
CA PHE A 266 -4.04 -9.90 -2.03
C PHE A 266 -5.07 -10.99 -2.32
N THR A 267 -4.94 -12.13 -1.67
CA THR A 267 -5.91 -13.23 -1.59
C THR A 267 -5.66 -14.00 -0.30
N TYR A 268 -6.51 -15.01 -0.01
CA TYR A 268 -6.31 -15.85 1.18
C TYR A 268 -6.81 -17.28 0.88
N PRO A 269 -6.00 -18.34 1.18
CA PRO A 269 -4.66 -18.27 1.74
C PRO A 269 -3.61 -17.76 0.75
N SER A 270 -2.59 -17.07 1.22
CA SER A 270 -1.41 -16.67 0.44
C SER A 270 -0.22 -16.36 1.35
N PRO A 271 1.03 -16.36 0.83
CA PRO A 271 2.16 -15.90 1.64
C PRO A 271 2.03 -14.41 1.96
N ASP A 272 2.62 -14.00 3.09
CA ASP A 272 2.89 -12.60 3.40
C ASP A 272 3.82 -12.00 2.36
N LEU A 273 3.59 -10.73 2.01
CA LEU A 273 4.36 -10.01 1.01
C LEU A 273 4.95 -8.74 1.58
N TYR A 274 6.26 -8.58 1.39
CA TYR A 274 6.94 -7.32 1.62
C TYR A 274 6.64 -6.33 0.50
N ASN A 275 6.51 -5.05 0.87
CA ASN A 275 6.56 -3.99 -0.12
C ASN A 275 7.97 -3.89 -0.71
N PRO A 276 8.16 -4.12 -2.03
CA PRO A 276 9.51 -4.15 -2.64
C PRO A 276 10.27 -2.84 -2.48
N PHE A 277 9.57 -1.72 -2.64
CA PHE A 277 10.21 -0.40 -2.58
C PHE A 277 10.77 -0.11 -1.19
N SER A 278 9.98 -0.36 -0.14
CA SER A 278 10.42 -0.13 1.23
C SER A 278 11.53 -1.10 1.63
N LEU A 279 11.42 -2.37 1.27
CA LEU A 279 12.42 -3.38 1.55
C LEU A 279 13.77 -3.05 0.90
N LEU A 280 13.78 -2.75 -0.40
CA LEU A 280 15.01 -2.43 -1.14
C LEU A 280 15.68 -1.15 -0.63
N ASN A 281 14.91 -0.11 -0.29
CA ASN A 281 15.45 1.10 0.31
C ASN A 281 16.06 0.86 1.69
N ALA A 282 15.44 0.00 2.52
CA ALA A 282 16.01 -0.35 3.83
C ALA A 282 17.38 -1.01 3.70
N PHE A 283 17.57 -1.90 2.72
CA PHE A 283 18.87 -2.51 2.44
C PHE A 283 19.88 -1.51 1.85
N ALA A 284 19.45 -0.68 0.91
CA ALA A 284 20.32 0.31 0.28
C ALA A 284 20.82 1.35 1.28
N ASP A 285 19.94 1.89 2.10
CA ASP A 285 20.29 2.88 3.12
C ASP A 285 20.99 2.24 4.33
N GLY A 286 20.77 0.94 4.55
CA GLY A 286 21.23 0.22 5.72
C GLY A 286 20.60 0.73 7.02
N LYS A 287 19.32 1.07 6.98
CA LYS A 287 18.51 1.53 8.13
C LYS A 287 17.03 1.27 7.89
N PHE A 288 16.26 1.20 8.96
CA PHE A 288 14.81 1.21 8.88
C PHE A 288 14.29 2.63 8.70
N GLY A 289 13.32 2.83 7.80
CA GLY A 289 12.73 4.12 7.49
C GLY A 289 11.30 4.00 7.01
N SER A 290 10.64 5.14 6.80
CA SER A 290 9.32 5.21 6.18
C SER A 290 9.50 5.64 4.72
N TYR A 291 9.56 4.67 3.82
CA TYR A 291 9.88 4.87 2.40
C TYR A 291 8.63 5.00 1.52
N TRP A 292 7.61 4.18 1.80
CA TRP A 292 6.39 4.16 1.01
C TRP A 292 5.65 5.50 1.02
N PHE A 293 5.62 6.15 2.21
CA PHE A 293 5.05 7.48 2.39
C PHE A 293 5.96 8.63 1.92
N GLY A 294 7.21 8.39 1.56
CA GLY A 294 8.15 9.41 1.11
C GLY A 294 7.69 10.16 -0.15
N SER A 295 6.77 9.59 -0.92
CA SER A 295 6.11 10.24 -2.08
C SER A 295 4.83 11.00 -1.72
N GLY A 296 4.48 11.09 -0.44
CA GLY A 296 3.27 11.74 0.06
C GLY A 296 2.02 10.86 -0.03
N THR A 297 1.04 11.15 0.83
CA THR A 297 -0.30 10.55 0.72
C THR A 297 -1.06 11.25 -0.40
N PRO A 298 -1.74 10.50 -1.28
CA PRO A 298 -2.51 11.12 -2.36
C PRO A 298 -3.62 12.02 -1.82
N THR A 299 -3.74 13.22 -2.36
CA THR A 299 -4.76 14.20 -1.95
C THR A 299 -6.19 13.64 -2.06
N TYR A 300 -6.44 12.81 -3.09
CA TYR A 300 -7.75 12.20 -3.27
C TYR A 300 -8.15 11.31 -2.09
N LEU A 301 -7.19 10.60 -1.47
CA LEU A 301 -7.47 9.74 -0.31
C LEU A 301 -7.96 10.56 0.88
N ILE A 302 -7.28 11.67 1.19
CA ILE A 302 -7.70 12.54 2.31
C ILE A 302 -9.11 13.08 2.07
N LYS A 303 -9.39 13.59 0.86
CA LYS A 303 -10.74 14.06 0.50
C LYS A 303 -11.80 12.96 0.61
N MET A 304 -11.44 11.71 0.33
CA MET A 304 -12.35 10.58 0.45
C MET A 304 -12.55 10.14 1.90
N LEU A 305 -11.52 10.19 2.75
CA LEU A 305 -11.66 9.96 4.19
C LEU A 305 -12.63 10.98 4.82
N GLU A 306 -12.46 12.26 4.47
CA GLU A 306 -13.39 13.33 4.90
C GLU A 306 -14.81 13.09 4.40
N LYS A 307 -14.98 12.79 3.09
CA LYS A 307 -16.30 12.55 2.47
C LYS A 307 -17.06 11.41 3.12
N PHE A 308 -16.39 10.34 3.50
CA PHE A 308 -17.00 9.19 4.18
C PHE A 308 -16.98 9.30 5.70
N SER A 309 -16.47 10.42 6.25
CA SER A 309 -16.36 10.66 7.70
C SER A 309 -15.69 9.52 8.45
N VAL A 310 -14.61 8.97 7.89
CA VAL A 310 -13.89 7.82 8.45
C VAL A 310 -12.92 8.29 9.53
N GLU A 311 -13.09 7.77 10.72
CA GLU A 311 -12.19 8.04 11.84
C GLU A 311 -10.88 7.23 11.73
N PRO A 312 -9.73 7.78 12.16
CA PRO A 312 -8.43 7.09 12.10
C PRO A 312 -8.43 5.68 12.71
N SER A 313 -9.16 5.50 13.80
CA SER A 313 -9.29 4.21 14.49
C SER A 313 -10.15 3.18 13.73
N GLU A 314 -10.94 3.62 12.77
CA GLU A 314 -11.84 2.78 11.97
C GLU A 314 -11.22 2.30 10.66
N VAL A 315 -9.99 2.72 10.36
CA VAL A 315 -9.33 2.32 9.10
C VAL A 315 -9.04 0.83 9.07
N GLY A 316 -8.53 0.27 10.17
CA GLY A 316 -8.23 -1.16 10.30
C GLY A 316 -9.27 -1.94 11.11
N GLY A 317 -9.02 -3.25 11.29
CA GLY A 317 -9.83 -4.12 12.15
C GLY A 317 -11.26 -4.36 11.64
N LYS A 318 -11.47 -4.36 10.31
CA LYS A 318 -12.79 -4.53 9.67
C LYS A 318 -13.02 -5.96 9.22
N THR A 319 -14.29 -6.37 9.25
CA THR A 319 -14.74 -7.60 8.61
C THR A 319 -15.63 -7.24 7.42
N ALA A 320 -15.39 -7.85 6.26
CA ALA A 320 -16.08 -7.50 5.03
C ALA A 320 -16.21 -8.70 4.08
N ALA A 321 -17.26 -8.73 3.26
CA ALA A 321 -17.35 -9.65 2.13
C ALA A 321 -16.45 -9.14 0.97
N VAL A 322 -16.13 -10.01 0.02
CA VAL A 322 -15.25 -9.64 -1.11
C VAL A 322 -15.84 -8.48 -1.92
N GLU A 323 -17.14 -8.45 -2.07
CA GLU A 323 -17.87 -7.40 -2.79
C GLU A 323 -17.76 -6.02 -2.13
N ASP A 324 -17.42 -5.97 -0.82
CA ASP A 324 -17.31 -4.72 -0.07
C ASP A 324 -15.93 -4.06 -0.22
N PHE A 325 -14.89 -4.80 -0.57
CA PHE A 325 -13.53 -4.26 -0.68
C PHE A 325 -12.86 -4.46 -2.06
N ASP A 326 -13.26 -5.46 -2.84
CA ASP A 326 -12.89 -5.58 -4.26
C ASP A 326 -13.92 -4.91 -5.19
N ALA A 327 -14.69 -3.96 -4.65
CA ALA A 327 -15.68 -3.19 -5.39
C ALA A 327 -15.03 -2.10 -6.26
N PRO A 328 -15.74 -1.67 -7.32
CA PRO A 328 -15.33 -0.50 -8.10
C PRO A 328 -15.34 0.78 -7.29
N THR A 329 -14.29 1.59 -7.44
CA THR A 329 -14.13 2.83 -6.65
C THR A 329 -15.12 3.93 -7.02
N GLU A 330 -15.67 3.94 -8.23
CA GLU A 330 -16.66 4.94 -8.65
C GLU A 330 -18.07 4.71 -8.09
N THR A 331 -18.38 3.48 -7.67
CA THR A 331 -19.71 3.10 -7.12
C THR A 331 -19.65 2.71 -5.65
N MET A 332 -18.51 2.90 -5.00
CA MET A 332 -18.32 2.51 -3.60
C MET A 332 -19.27 3.24 -2.66
N SER A 333 -19.89 2.50 -1.75
CA SER A 333 -20.73 3.00 -0.66
C SER A 333 -19.93 3.31 0.61
N SER A 334 -18.69 2.81 0.70
CA SER A 334 -17.74 3.05 1.78
C SER A 334 -16.35 3.28 1.19
N ILE A 335 -15.41 3.76 1.99
CA ILE A 335 -14.01 3.96 1.54
C ILE A 335 -13.20 2.66 1.47
N THR A 336 -13.73 1.56 1.98
CA THR A 336 -13.01 0.28 2.11
C THR A 336 -12.37 -0.21 0.80
N PRO A 337 -13.06 -0.16 -0.37
CA PRO A 337 -12.44 -0.54 -1.64
C PRO A 337 -11.20 0.29 -1.96
N LEU A 338 -11.28 1.59 -1.77
CA LEU A 338 -10.17 2.50 -2.04
C LEU A 338 -8.97 2.24 -1.11
N LEU A 339 -9.23 2.04 0.18
CA LEU A 339 -8.18 1.72 1.16
C LEU A 339 -7.47 0.40 0.86
N TYR A 340 -8.24 -0.65 0.51
CA TYR A 340 -7.70 -1.96 0.16
C TYR A 340 -6.87 -1.91 -1.12
N GLN A 341 -7.44 -1.41 -2.20
CA GLN A 341 -6.80 -1.38 -3.51
C GLN A 341 -5.57 -0.45 -3.54
N SER A 342 -5.58 0.61 -2.74
CA SER A 342 -4.43 1.51 -2.56
C SER A 342 -3.38 0.99 -1.58
N GLY A 343 -3.65 -0.09 -0.83
CA GLY A 343 -2.71 -0.75 0.07
C GLY A 343 -2.60 -0.16 1.47
N TYR A 344 -3.60 0.62 1.91
CA TYR A 344 -3.67 1.12 3.29
C TYR A 344 -4.22 0.07 4.26
N ILE A 345 -5.07 -0.82 3.75
CA ILE A 345 -5.49 -2.05 4.43
C ILE A 345 -5.26 -3.25 3.52
N THR A 346 -5.22 -4.42 4.11
CA THR A 346 -4.98 -5.69 3.42
C THR A 346 -5.77 -6.81 4.09
N ILE A 347 -5.86 -7.97 3.46
CA ILE A 347 -6.45 -9.16 4.04
C ILE A 347 -5.53 -9.69 5.15
N LYS A 348 -6.11 -10.01 6.33
CA LYS A 348 -5.42 -10.63 7.46
C LYS A 348 -6.00 -12.00 7.85
N GLY A 349 -7.11 -12.36 7.29
CA GLY A 349 -7.75 -13.65 7.53
C GLY A 349 -9.01 -13.83 6.70
N TYR A 350 -9.50 -15.05 6.66
CA TYR A 350 -10.73 -15.42 5.99
C TYR A 350 -11.48 -16.48 6.80
N ASP A 351 -12.72 -16.20 7.08
CA ASP A 351 -13.66 -17.14 7.68
C ASP A 351 -14.45 -17.84 6.57
N SER A 352 -14.15 -19.10 6.33
CA SER A 352 -14.78 -19.87 5.25
C SER A 352 -16.25 -20.26 5.54
N GLU A 353 -16.68 -20.26 6.82
CA GLU A 353 -18.05 -20.55 7.19
C GLU A 353 -18.96 -19.36 6.93
N LEU A 354 -18.45 -18.15 7.18
CA LEU A 354 -19.19 -16.91 6.98
C LEU A 354 -18.93 -16.27 5.61
N GLY A 355 -17.89 -16.70 4.89
CA GLY A 355 -17.45 -16.06 3.64
C GLY A 355 -16.89 -14.66 3.84
N LEU A 356 -16.37 -14.34 5.04
CA LEU A 356 -15.94 -12.99 5.42
C LEU A 356 -14.42 -12.90 5.57
N TYR A 357 -13.87 -11.80 5.09
CA TYR A 357 -12.46 -11.46 5.24
C TYR A 357 -12.25 -10.50 6.42
N THR A 358 -11.16 -10.71 7.15
CA THR A 358 -10.66 -9.72 8.12
C THR A 358 -9.67 -8.81 7.41
N LEU A 359 -9.90 -7.51 7.49
CA LEU A 359 -9.07 -6.47 6.87
C LEU A 359 -8.42 -5.61 7.96
N ASP A 360 -7.10 -5.38 7.85
CA ASP A 360 -6.39 -4.47 8.75
C ASP A 360 -5.21 -3.79 8.03
N ILE A 361 -4.61 -2.81 8.69
CA ILE A 361 -3.41 -2.12 8.22
C ILE A 361 -2.27 -3.14 8.10
N PRO A 362 -1.55 -3.21 6.96
CA PRO A 362 -0.60 -4.28 6.70
C PRO A 362 0.55 -4.33 7.71
N ASN A 363 1.14 -3.19 8.04
CA ASN A 363 2.35 -3.11 8.84
C ASN A 363 2.54 -1.75 9.52
N LYS A 364 3.63 -1.64 10.26
CA LYS A 364 4.02 -0.47 11.03
C LYS A 364 4.29 0.76 10.16
N GLU A 365 4.95 0.61 9.01
CA GLU A 365 5.23 1.72 8.09
C GLU A 365 3.95 2.40 7.63
N VAL A 366 2.98 1.60 7.19
CA VAL A 366 1.68 2.10 6.71
C VAL A 366 0.89 2.76 7.84
N ARG A 367 0.85 2.12 9.02
CA ARG A 367 0.16 2.68 10.19
C ARG A 367 0.72 4.03 10.59
N VAL A 368 2.01 4.11 10.79
CA VAL A 368 2.69 5.35 11.20
C VAL A 368 2.57 6.45 10.13
N GLY A 369 2.75 6.09 8.86
CA GLY A 369 2.64 7.03 7.76
C GLY A 369 1.24 7.60 7.60
N LEU A 370 0.20 6.75 7.70
CA LEU A 370 -1.20 7.19 7.65
C LEU A 370 -1.53 8.12 8.82
N MET A 371 -1.16 7.75 10.05
CA MET A 371 -1.41 8.58 11.23
C MET A 371 -0.68 9.91 11.16
N ARG A 372 0.55 9.93 10.64
CA ARG A 372 1.29 11.19 10.40
C ARG A 372 0.58 12.11 9.41
N THR A 373 -0.03 11.54 8.39
CA THR A 373 -0.80 12.30 7.40
C THR A 373 -2.09 12.85 7.99
N LEU A 374 -2.76 12.09 8.86
CA LEU A 374 -4.02 12.51 9.48
C LEU A 374 -3.83 13.49 10.64
N LEU A 375 -2.63 13.51 11.25
CA LEU A 375 -2.31 14.35 12.42
C LEU A 375 -2.74 15.82 12.28
N PRO A 376 -2.47 16.54 11.16
CA PRO A 376 -2.84 17.96 11.03
C PRO A 376 -4.35 18.24 11.07
N TYR A 377 -5.17 17.23 10.80
CA TYR A 377 -6.64 17.35 10.83
C TYR A 377 -7.24 17.18 12.23
N TYR A 378 -6.47 16.61 13.16
CA TYR A 378 -6.89 16.37 14.54
C TYR A 378 -6.14 17.21 15.57
N VAL A 379 -4.96 17.71 15.21
CA VAL A 379 -4.09 18.50 16.09
C VAL A 379 -3.72 19.79 15.38
N SER A 380 -4.28 20.91 15.82
CA SER A 380 -4.04 22.24 15.25
C SER A 380 -2.64 22.81 15.53
N THR A 381 -1.83 22.11 16.35
CA THR A 381 -0.43 22.45 16.62
C THR A 381 0.44 22.13 15.40
N PRO A 382 1.46 22.94 15.07
CA PRO A 382 2.37 22.64 13.97
C PRO A 382 2.95 21.23 14.06
N THR A 383 2.93 20.51 12.93
CA THR A 383 3.35 19.10 12.83
C THR A 383 4.75 18.84 13.39
N GLU A 384 5.69 19.78 13.20
CA GLU A 384 7.05 19.72 13.75
C GLU A 384 7.05 19.63 15.29
N LYS A 385 6.25 20.47 15.96
CA LYS A 385 6.13 20.46 17.43
C LYS A 385 5.53 19.15 17.92
N THR A 386 4.51 18.64 17.23
CA THR A 386 3.88 17.36 17.58
C THR A 386 4.83 16.18 17.38
N ASN A 387 5.58 16.15 16.28
CA ASN A 387 6.58 15.10 16.05
C ASN A 387 7.70 15.13 17.10
N THR A 388 8.15 16.33 17.48
CA THR A 388 9.14 16.52 18.54
C THR A 388 8.60 16.04 19.89
N MET A 389 7.35 16.36 20.20
CA MET A 389 6.69 15.89 21.42
C MET A 389 6.61 14.35 21.44
N VAL A 390 6.17 13.70 20.35
CA VAL A 390 6.11 12.23 20.25
C VAL A 390 7.50 11.61 20.42
N ALA A 391 8.55 12.21 19.87
CA ALA A 391 9.92 11.72 20.04
C ALA A 391 10.39 11.78 21.50
N TYR A 392 10.15 12.90 22.20
CA TYR A 392 10.48 13.01 23.63
C TYR A 392 9.62 12.10 24.51
N LEU A 393 8.31 11.98 24.20
CA LEU A 393 7.40 11.03 24.87
C LEU A 393 7.94 9.60 24.77
N SER A 394 8.40 9.21 23.58
CA SER A 394 8.99 7.89 23.38
C SER A 394 10.33 7.71 24.10
N SER A 395 11.12 8.79 24.25
CA SER A 395 12.36 8.75 25.02
C SER A 395 12.10 8.51 26.50
N ASP A 396 11.13 9.23 27.07
CA ASP A 396 10.73 9.04 28.46
C ASP A 396 10.26 7.60 28.71
N ILE A 397 9.39 7.07 27.82
CA ILE A 397 8.89 5.67 27.91
C ILE A 397 10.03 4.65 27.83
N ARG A 398 11.02 4.84 26.93
CA ARG A 398 12.15 3.92 26.80
C ARG A 398 13.11 3.95 27.97
N ASN A 399 13.11 5.03 28.73
CA ASN A 399 13.89 5.18 29.95
C ASN A 399 13.10 4.74 31.20
N ASP A 400 11.94 4.08 31.01
CA ASP A 400 11.02 3.63 32.05
C ASP A 400 10.48 4.77 32.94
N ASP A 401 10.48 6.01 32.42
CA ASP A 401 9.93 7.21 33.08
C ASP A 401 8.53 7.54 32.54
N MET A 402 7.57 6.68 32.86
CA MET A 402 6.18 6.84 32.41
C MET A 402 5.51 8.08 33.03
N ASP A 403 5.93 8.50 34.22
CA ASP A 403 5.39 9.70 34.88
C ASP A 403 5.75 10.97 34.11
N SER A 404 7.02 11.14 33.72
CA SER A 404 7.45 12.24 32.85
C SER A 404 6.80 12.19 31.48
N ALA A 405 6.63 11.00 30.91
CA ALA A 405 5.92 10.80 29.66
C ALA A 405 4.48 11.33 29.73
N LEU A 406 3.73 10.98 30.77
CA LEU A 406 2.35 11.44 30.96
C LEU A 406 2.25 12.92 31.27
N ARG A 407 3.17 13.50 32.04
CA ARG A 407 3.24 14.96 32.26
C ARG A 407 3.51 15.72 30.98
N ARG A 408 4.40 15.22 30.13
CA ARG A 408 4.68 15.78 28.80
C ARG A 408 3.44 15.78 27.92
N LEU A 409 2.75 14.63 27.89
CA LEU A 409 1.51 14.49 27.13
C LEU A 409 0.42 15.43 27.67
N GLN A 410 0.25 15.52 29.00
CA GLN A 410 -0.67 16.46 29.66
C GLN A 410 -0.40 17.90 29.25
N THR A 411 0.87 18.33 29.31
CA THR A 411 1.30 19.67 28.90
C THR A 411 1.03 19.93 27.44
N PHE A 412 1.31 18.96 26.57
CA PHE A 412 1.05 19.09 25.13
C PHE A 412 -0.45 19.26 24.84
N LEU A 413 -1.29 18.44 25.44
CA LEU A 413 -2.74 18.50 25.26
C LEU A 413 -3.32 19.85 25.67
N SER A 414 -2.82 20.45 26.77
CA SER A 414 -3.24 21.78 27.21
C SER A 414 -2.87 22.90 26.24
N THR A 415 -1.96 22.67 25.29
CA THR A 415 -1.60 23.65 24.24
C THR A 415 -2.47 23.58 23.00
N ILE A 416 -3.33 22.57 22.88
CA ILE A 416 -4.22 22.40 21.73
C ILE A 416 -5.43 23.31 21.93
N PRO A 417 -5.66 24.28 21.03
CA PRO A 417 -6.79 25.18 21.14
C PRO A 417 -8.13 24.42 21.10
N TYR A 418 -9.06 24.89 21.89
CA TYR A 418 -10.43 24.42 21.88
C TYR A 418 -11.09 24.71 20.53
N CYS A 419 -11.54 23.67 19.83
CA CYS A 419 -12.27 23.83 18.57
C CYS A 419 -13.77 23.66 18.80
N ASP A 420 -14.54 24.73 18.68
CA ASP A 420 -15.99 24.79 18.95
C ASP A 420 -16.85 23.87 18.08
N ASN A 421 -16.32 23.22 17.05
CA ASN A 421 -17.06 22.47 16.04
C ASN A 421 -16.86 20.94 16.09
N THR A 422 -16.19 20.40 17.08
CA THR A 422 -15.93 18.96 17.17
C THR A 422 -16.88 18.26 18.13
N ARG A 423 -17.41 17.11 17.72
CA ARG A 423 -18.14 16.18 18.60
C ARG A 423 -17.16 15.68 19.66
N TYR A 424 -17.23 16.28 20.83
CA TYR A 424 -16.27 16.25 21.91
C TYR A 424 -15.62 14.90 22.22
N GLU A 425 -16.43 13.88 22.45
CA GLU A 425 -15.96 12.58 22.96
C GLU A 425 -15.14 11.82 21.92
N GLY A 426 -15.55 11.82 20.65
CA GLY A 426 -14.84 11.12 19.58
C GLY A 426 -13.50 11.74 19.20
N HIS A 427 -13.39 13.09 19.19
CA HIS A 427 -12.19 13.77 18.72
C HIS A 427 -10.95 13.45 19.56
N TYR A 428 -11.06 13.49 20.89
CA TYR A 428 -9.92 13.15 21.77
C TYR A 428 -9.50 11.69 21.64
N GLN A 429 -10.46 10.81 21.48
CA GLN A 429 -10.19 9.38 21.25
C GLN A 429 -9.35 9.18 20.01
N GLN A 430 -9.69 9.86 18.90
CA GLN A 430 -8.93 9.80 17.65
C GLN A 430 -7.56 10.44 17.77
N MET A 431 -7.45 11.58 18.47
CA MET A 431 -6.18 12.23 18.73
C MET A 431 -5.22 11.33 19.53
N PHE A 432 -5.70 10.68 20.59
CA PHE A 432 -4.90 9.70 21.35
C PHE A 432 -4.51 8.50 20.47
N TYR A 433 -5.47 7.98 19.67
CA TYR A 433 -5.17 6.90 18.74
C TYR A 433 -4.03 7.29 17.79
N ILE A 434 -4.06 8.49 17.23
CA ILE A 434 -3.00 9.00 16.34
C ILE A 434 -1.67 9.11 17.11
N ILE A 435 -1.64 9.79 18.25
CA ILE A 435 -0.42 10.03 19.03
C ILE A 435 0.22 8.71 19.47
N PHE A 436 -0.56 7.79 20.04
CA PHE A 436 -0.03 6.49 20.45
C PHE A 436 0.40 5.63 19.26
N SER A 437 -0.32 5.67 18.14
CA SER A 437 0.10 4.99 16.91
C SER A 437 1.44 5.53 16.38
N LEU A 438 1.69 6.84 16.49
CA LEU A 438 2.96 7.46 16.09
C LEU A 438 4.13 7.02 16.97
N LEU A 439 3.91 6.66 18.24
CA LEU A 439 4.93 6.05 19.10
C LEU A 439 5.47 4.74 18.50
N GLY A 440 4.69 4.09 17.64
CA GLY A 440 5.11 2.94 16.85
C GLY A 440 6.42 3.16 16.08
N SER A 441 6.81 4.40 15.77
CA SER A 441 8.12 4.71 15.17
C SER A 441 9.30 4.39 16.08
N PHE A 442 9.10 4.31 17.40
CA PHE A 442 10.15 4.26 18.42
C PHE A 442 10.07 3.05 19.33
N VAL A 443 8.85 2.57 19.62
CA VAL A 443 8.56 1.44 20.51
C VAL A 443 7.53 0.52 19.84
N ASP A 444 7.43 -0.72 20.30
CA ASP A 444 6.35 -1.59 19.85
C ASP A 444 5.05 -1.17 20.55
N VAL A 445 4.03 -0.88 19.78
CA VAL A 445 2.76 -0.35 20.28
C VAL A 445 1.57 -1.00 19.57
N GLU A 446 0.58 -1.38 20.36
CA GLU A 446 -0.74 -1.78 19.91
C GLU A 446 -1.77 -0.84 20.53
N VAL A 447 -2.61 -0.22 19.71
CA VAL A 447 -3.64 0.73 20.13
C VAL A 447 -5.00 0.23 19.71
N ARG A 448 -5.96 0.22 20.64
CA ARG A 448 -7.37 -0.10 20.38
C ARG A 448 -8.25 1.00 20.96
N THR A 449 -9.34 1.31 20.29
CA THR A 449 -10.28 2.36 20.68
C THR A 449 -11.72 1.84 20.80
N PRO A 450 -12.00 0.96 21.76
CA PRO A 450 -13.37 0.61 22.07
C PRO A 450 -14.14 1.87 22.52
N ARG A 451 -15.46 1.87 22.36
CA ARG A 451 -16.32 3.03 22.65
C ARG A 451 -16.04 3.62 24.05
N GLY A 452 -15.72 4.90 24.13
CA GLY A 452 -15.47 5.64 25.36
C GLY A 452 -14.13 5.37 26.05
N ARG A 453 -13.14 4.74 25.37
CA ARG A 453 -11.82 4.45 25.95
C ARG A 453 -10.73 4.25 24.88
N VAL A 454 -9.48 4.32 25.31
CA VAL A 454 -8.31 3.94 24.51
C VAL A 454 -7.48 2.93 25.31
N ASP A 455 -7.30 1.74 24.74
CA ASP A 455 -6.45 0.68 25.31
C ASP A 455 -5.12 0.69 24.55
N VAL A 456 -3.99 0.73 25.24
CA VAL A 456 -2.66 0.76 24.63
C VAL A 456 -1.76 -0.25 25.31
N VAL A 457 -1.06 -1.05 24.51
CA VAL A 457 0.03 -1.89 24.98
C VAL A 457 1.32 -1.39 24.38
N LEU A 458 2.28 -1.00 25.22
CA LEU A 458 3.61 -0.53 24.82
C LEU A 458 4.66 -1.51 25.32
N ARG A 459 5.56 -1.94 24.45
CA ARG A 459 6.69 -2.80 24.80
C ARG A 459 8.00 -2.07 24.56
N THR A 460 8.78 -1.91 25.63
CA THR A 460 10.17 -1.45 25.58
C THR A 460 11.12 -2.65 25.67
N LYS A 461 12.42 -2.41 25.74
CA LYS A 461 13.41 -3.47 25.98
C LYS A 461 13.33 -4.04 27.40
N THR A 462 12.82 -3.26 28.34
CA THR A 462 12.88 -3.52 29.79
C THR A 462 11.50 -3.77 30.40
N THR A 463 10.44 -3.20 29.81
CA THR A 463 9.12 -3.11 30.45
C THR A 463 7.99 -3.26 29.45
N LEU A 464 6.90 -3.89 29.87
CA LEU A 464 5.63 -3.92 29.17
C LEU A 464 4.63 -3.02 29.89
N TYR A 465 4.15 -1.99 29.22
CA TYR A 465 3.10 -1.10 29.72
C TYR A 465 1.74 -1.49 29.16
N VAL A 466 0.77 -1.68 30.05
CA VAL A 466 -0.63 -1.89 29.71
C VAL A 466 -1.40 -0.67 30.19
N MET A 467 -1.89 0.13 29.24
CA MET A 467 -2.51 1.42 29.50
C MET A 467 -3.99 1.38 29.16
N GLU A 468 -4.80 1.98 30.01
CA GLU A 468 -6.21 2.24 29.76
C GLU A 468 -6.51 3.71 30.04
N LEU A 469 -7.03 4.39 29.01
CA LEU A 469 -7.46 5.78 29.11
C LEU A 469 -8.98 5.84 29.05
N LYS A 470 -9.59 6.49 30.03
CA LYS A 470 -11.02 6.74 30.09
C LYS A 470 -11.32 8.23 30.08
N LEU A 471 -12.44 8.56 29.45
CA LEU A 471 -12.97 9.90 29.39
C LEU A 471 -13.90 10.15 30.59
N ASP A 472 -13.67 11.26 31.33
CA ASP A 472 -14.53 11.72 32.45
C ASP A 472 -14.82 10.66 33.51
N LYS A 473 -13.85 9.77 33.73
CA LYS A 473 -13.87 8.73 34.76
C LYS A 473 -12.64 8.87 35.67
N THR A 474 -12.63 8.18 36.79
CA THR A 474 -11.45 8.18 37.66
C THR A 474 -10.35 7.26 37.14
N ALA A 475 -9.10 7.57 37.45
CA ALA A 475 -7.99 6.64 37.20
C ALA A 475 -8.15 5.32 37.99
N GLY A 476 -8.92 5.33 39.08
CA GLY A 476 -9.32 4.11 39.81
C GLY A 476 -10.18 3.19 38.97
N GLU A 477 -11.24 3.70 38.35
CA GLU A 477 -12.11 2.91 37.45
C GLU A 477 -11.37 2.37 36.21
N ALA A 478 -10.41 3.13 35.68
CA ALA A 478 -9.54 2.65 34.63
C ALA A 478 -8.65 1.51 35.10
N MET A 479 -8.08 1.59 36.32
CA MET A 479 -7.26 0.54 36.91
C MET A 479 -8.07 -0.73 37.18
N GLU A 480 -9.27 -0.63 37.72
CA GLU A 480 -10.17 -1.76 37.92
C GLU A 480 -10.45 -2.49 36.60
N GLN A 481 -10.63 -1.78 35.51
CA GLN A 481 -10.90 -2.38 34.21
C GLN A 481 -9.68 -3.11 33.65
N ILE A 482 -8.46 -2.57 33.82
CA ILE A 482 -7.22 -3.30 33.50
C ILE A 482 -7.18 -4.62 34.26
N ASN A 483 -7.57 -4.60 35.54
CA ASN A 483 -7.60 -5.79 36.39
C ASN A 483 -8.67 -6.81 35.92
N LEU A 484 -9.88 -6.35 35.58
CA LEU A 484 -10.99 -7.21 35.12
C LEU A 484 -10.70 -7.90 33.79
N LYS A 485 -9.96 -7.24 32.89
CA LYS A 485 -9.62 -7.79 31.58
C LYS A 485 -8.47 -8.78 31.61
N ASN A 486 -7.83 -8.91 32.78
CA ASN A 486 -6.71 -9.84 33.00
C ASN A 486 -5.56 -9.68 31.96
N TYR A 487 -5.34 -8.47 31.46
CA TYR A 487 -4.29 -8.15 30.49
C TYR A 487 -2.89 -8.67 30.89
N PRO A 488 -2.49 -8.57 32.19
CA PRO A 488 -1.17 -9.06 32.60
C PRO A 488 -0.95 -10.53 32.33
N GLU A 489 -1.95 -11.39 32.54
CA GLU A 489 -1.83 -12.84 32.29
C GLU A 489 -1.59 -13.17 30.81
N ARG A 490 -2.18 -12.39 29.90
CA ARG A 490 -1.96 -12.54 28.44
C ARG A 490 -0.50 -12.34 28.04
N PHE A 491 0.24 -11.58 28.82
CA PHE A 491 1.63 -11.22 28.55
C PHE A 491 2.62 -11.85 29.54
N ALA A 492 2.18 -12.73 30.43
CA ALA A 492 3.03 -13.40 31.43
C ALA A 492 4.24 -14.11 30.82
N LEU A 493 4.11 -14.61 29.58
CA LEU A 493 5.18 -15.27 28.84
C LEU A 493 6.20 -14.32 28.18
N CYS A 494 6.02 -12.99 28.25
CA CYS A 494 6.96 -12.06 27.61
C CYS A 494 8.27 -11.87 28.38
N GLY A 495 8.34 -12.34 29.65
CA GLY A 495 9.53 -12.25 30.48
C GLY A 495 9.92 -10.86 30.97
N LEU A 496 9.09 -9.84 30.68
CA LEU A 496 9.30 -8.45 31.10
C LEU A 496 8.41 -8.11 32.30
N PRO A 497 8.84 -7.20 33.21
CA PRO A 497 7.96 -6.62 34.21
C PRO A 497 6.81 -5.88 33.51
N VAL A 498 5.62 -5.98 34.09
CA VAL A 498 4.40 -5.35 33.58
C VAL A 498 4.04 -4.15 34.43
N VAL A 499 3.84 -3.01 33.80
CA VAL A 499 3.36 -1.79 34.46
C VAL A 499 1.96 -1.45 33.93
N LYS A 500 0.98 -1.44 34.82
CA LYS A 500 -0.38 -0.97 34.53
C LYS A 500 -0.41 0.55 34.62
N VAL A 501 -1.03 1.19 33.62
CA VAL A 501 -1.13 2.65 33.51
C VAL A 501 -2.58 3.03 33.31
N ALA A 502 -3.21 3.49 34.36
CA ALA A 502 -4.60 3.97 34.32
C ALA A 502 -4.64 5.49 34.17
N ILE A 503 -5.33 6.00 33.17
CA ILE A 503 -5.35 7.42 32.82
C ILE A 503 -6.80 7.90 32.78
N ASN A 504 -7.08 9.02 33.46
CA ASN A 504 -8.29 9.79 33.28
C ASN A 504 -8.03 10.97 32.35
N PHE A 505 -8.85 11.16 31.33
CA PHE A 505 -8.92 12.38 30.54
C PHE A 505 -10.09 13.22 30.98
N ASP A 506 -9.83 14.48 31.32
CA ASP A 506 -10.80 15.49 31.74
C ASP A 506 -11.24 16.28 30.50
N SER A 507 -12.47 16.06 30.05
CA SER A 507 -13.01 16.71 28.84
C SER A 507 -13.29 18.19 29.04
N GLU A 508 -13.56 18.65 30.28
CA GLU A 508 -13.77 20.07 30.57
C GLU A 508 -12.46 20.86 30.48
N ARG A 509 -11.35 20.25 30.94
CA ARG A 509 -10.01 20.86 30.91
C ARG A 509 -9.25 20.52 29.63
N CYS A 510 -9.78 19.63 28.79
CA CYS A 510 -9.17 19.18 27.56
C CYS A 510 -7.75 18.60 27.74
N THR A 511 -7.50 17.90 28.84
CA THR A 511 -6.19 17.34 29.17
C THR A 511 -6.29 16.10 30.06
N ILE A 512 -5.15 15.43 30.31
CA ILE A 512 -5.07 14.37 31.31
C ILE A 512 -5.33 14.98 32.70
N GLY A 513 -6.32 14.47 33.40
CA GLY A 513 -6.65 14.91 34.76
C GLY A 513 -5.75 14.23 35.80
N GLU A 514 -5.84 12.91 35.89
CA GLU A 514 -5.04 12.12 36.81
C GLU A 514 -4.59 10.80 36.17
N TRP A 515 -3.54 10.20 36.72
CA TRP A 515 -3.14 8.83 36.34
C TRP A 515 -2.65 8.05 37.55
N LYS A 516 -2.67 6.72 37.43
CA LYS A 516 -2.12 5.77 38.40
C LYS A 516 -1.23 4.76 37.73
N LEU A 517 -0.09 4.50 38.32
CA LEU A 517 0.88 3.47 37.90
C LEU A 517 0.87 2.35 38.92
N GLN A 518 0.88 1.11 38.45
CA GLN A 518 1.01 -0.07 39.30
C GLN A 518 1.94 -1.08 38.61
N THR A 519 3.10 -1.31 39.21
CA THR A 519 4.04 -2.34 38.75
C THR A 519 3.60 -3.69 39.28
N ILE A 520 3.66 -4.72 38.43
CA ILE A 520 3.53 -6.12 38.82
C ILE A 520 4.93 -6.70 38.74
N ASP A 521 5.56 -6.90 39.88
CA ASP A 521 6.79 -7.61 39.99
C ASP A 521 6.55 -9.08 39.60
N LYS A 522 7.40 -9.67 38.80
CA LYS A 522 7.37 -10.97 38.13
C LYS A 522 6.34 -12.01 38.64
N TRP A 523 5.65 -12.62 37.72
CA TRP A 523 4.85 -13.85 37.91
C TRP A 523 5.73 -15.04 38.27
#